data_1b103311d45b360d16168cbb6173b1cb
#
_entry.id   1b103311d45b360d16168cbb6173b1cb
#
_cell.length_a   1.000
_cell.length_b   1.000
_cell.length_c   1.000
_cell.angle_alpha   90.00
_cell.angle_beta   90.00
_cell.angle_gamma   90.00
#
_symmetry.space_group_name_H-M   'P 1'
#
loop_
_entity.id
_entity.type
_entity.pdbx_description
1 polymer ?
#
loop_
_entity_poly.entity_id
_entity_poly.type
_entity_poly.pdbx_seq_one_letter_code
_entity_poly.pdbx_strand_id
1 'polypeptide(L)'
;MKKYISHLVFALLGCAALSACVDDDYMELDKGQNELVLTASKTEVVLNEQAHADDALELSWTTGTNYGTGNKISYTLELTKTGSDFADSYVAVENAVQEYSWKKSVEELNDILRNHFGATAGENISLEARLTATVTERDEKQVSTTAFSVTAYNPLTSTLY
;
A
#
# COMPACT_ATOMS: atom_id res chain seq x y z
N MET A 1 21.93 59.74 -40.57
CA MET A 1 21.52 58.34 -40.56
C MET A 1 22.16 57.52 -39.41
N LYS A 2 22.21 58.04 -38.19
CA LYS A 2 22.83 57.33 -37.04
C LYS A 2 21.88 57.24 -35.79
N LYS A 3 20.60 57.52 -35.96
CA LYS A 3 19.65 57.57 -34.82
C LYS A 3 18.61 56.44 -34.78
N TYR A 4 18.55 55.59 -35.77
CA TYR A 4 17.53 54.53 -35.85
C TYR A 4 18.05 53.12 -35.52
N ILE A 5 19.36 52.96 -35.38
CA ILE A 5 20.00 51.68 -35.09
C ILE A 5 19.91 51.36 -33.58
N SER A 6 19.81 52.42 -32.73
CA SER A 6 19.78 52.24 -31.25
C SER A 6 18.46 51.71 -30.70
N HIS A 7 17.35 51.87 -31.45
CA HIS A 7 16.06 51.40 -30.96
C HIS A 7 15.70 49.95 -31.40
N LEU A 8 16.41 49.45 -32.44
CA LEU A 8 16.20 48.08 -32.90
C LEU A 8 16.92 47.05 -32.02
N VAL A 9 18.00 47.42 -31.35
CA VAL A 9 18.76 46.53 -30.45
C VAL A 9 18.08 46.38 -29.09
N PHE A 10 17.27 47.36 -28.64
CA PHE A 10 16.55 47.26 -27.36
C PHE A 10 15.26 46.42 -27.45
N ALA A 11 14.69 46.22 -28.64
CA ALA A 11 13.48 45.40 -28.84
C ALA A 11 13.76 43.91 -28.92
N LEU A 12 15.02 43.47 -29.13
CA LEU A 12 15.39 42.04 -29.20
C LEU A 12 15.85 41.45 -27.87
N LEU A 13 16.03 42.25 -26.83
CA LEU A 13 16.47 41.78 -25.50
C LEU A 13 15.31 41.52 -24.54
N GLY A 14 14.07 41.79 -24.95
CA GLY A 14 12.87 41.66 -24.12
C GLY A 14 12.14 40.35 -24.14
N CYS A 15 12.50 39.39 -24.99
CA CYS A 15 11.75 38.14 -25.17
C CYS A 15 12.43 36.88 -24.63
N ALA A 16 13.50 37.00 -23.83
CA ALA A 16 14.25 35.85 -23.35
C ALA A 16 14.04 35.54 -21.86
N ALA A 17 12.95 36.01 -21.23
CA ALA A 17 12.71 35.79 -19.82
C ALA A 17 11.30 35.33 -19.47
N LEU A 18 10.70 34.43 -20.29
CA LEU A 18 9.45 33.76 -19.93
C LEU A 18 9.51 32.25 -20.27
N SER A 19 10.67 31.63 -20.12
CA SER A 19 10.73 30.19 -19.88
C SER A 19 10.96 30.01 -18.37
N ALA A 20 10.05 30.47 -17.53
CA ALA A 20 9.78 29.79 -16.31
C ALA A 20 9.12 28.46 -16.75
N CYS A 21 9.97 27.46 -17.05
CA CYS A 21 9.57 26.09 -16.82
C CYS A 21 9.28 26.06 -15.33
N VAL A 22 8.03 26.20 -14.96
CA VAL A 22 7.50 25.52 -13.83
C VAL A 22 7.69 24.06 -14.22
N ASP A 23 8.78 23.45 -13.79
CA ASP A 23 8.78 22.05 -13.46
C ASP A 23 7.72 21.96 -12.35
N ASP A 24 6.45 21.93 -12.78
CA ASP A 24 5.47 21.19 -12.05
C ASP A 24 6.06 19.80 -11.98
N ASP A 25 6.73 19.54 -10.88
CA ASP A 25 6.96 18.22 -10.33
C ASP A 25 5.57 17.71 -9.93
N TYR A 26 4.69 17.69 -10.92
CA TYR A 26 3.55 16.81 -10.94
C TYR A 26 4.21 15.44 -10.93
N MET A 27 4.41 14.87 -9.75
CA MET A 27 4.33 13.43 -9.63
C MET A 27 3.11 13.07 -10.45
N GLU A 28 3.35 12.65 -11.66
CA GLU A 28 2.37 11.94 -12.43
C GLU A 28 2.09 10.71 -11.59
N LEU A 29 1.20 10.87 -10.64
CA LEU A 29 0.62 9.79 -9.87
C LEU A 29 0.23 8.82 -10.96
N ASP A 30 0.94 7.71 -11.01
CA ASP A 30 0.73 6.69 -12.02
C ASP A 30 -0.76 6.33 -11.95
N LYS A 31 -1.52 6.89 -12.88
CA LYS A 31 -2.98 7.04 -12.79
C LYS A 31 -3.68 5.72 -13.07
N GLY A 32 -3.23 4.66 -12.35
CA GLY A 32 -3.87 3.36 -12.44
C GLY A 32 -3.71 2.73 -13.82
N GLN A 33 -2.49 2.72 -14.36
CA GLN A 33 -2.10 1.98 -15.56
C GLN A 33 -1.28 0.73 -15.22
N ASN A 34 -0.91 0.57 -13.94
CA ASN A 34 -0.08 -0.55 -13.49
C ASN A 34 -0.90 -1.79 -13.19
N GLU A 35 -0.28 -2.94 -13.35
CA GLU A 35 -0.82 -4.20 -12.84
C GLU A 35 -0.93 -4.12 -11.30
N LEU A 36 -2.01 -4.68 -10.75
CA LEU A 36 -2.18 -4.81 -9.31
C LEU A 36 -1.27 -5.90 -8.78
N VAL A 37 -0.29 -5.54 -7.97
CA VAL A 37 0.66 -6.48 -7.34
C VAL A 37 0.68 -6.25 -5.85
N LEU A 38 0.37 -7.30 -5.07
CA LEU A 38 0.48 -7.33 -3.61
C LEU A 38 1.79 -7.99 -3.21
N THR A 39 2.56 -7.35 -2.34
CA THR A 39 3.87 -7.81 -1.88
C THR A 39 3.93 -7.82 -0.36
N ALA A 40 4.44 -8.90 0.21
CA ALA A 40 4.76 -8.99 1.65
C ALA A 40 6.24 -8.63 1.87
N SER A 41 6.53 -7.82 2.88
CA SER A 41 7.90 -7.44 3.26
C SER A 41 8.73 -8.62 3.76
N LYS A 42 8.07 -9.67 4.24
CA LYS A 42 8.67 -10.92 4.72
C LYS A 42 7.75 -12.10 4.36
N THR A 43 8.34 -13.23 4.02
CA THR A 43 7.61 -14.49 3.77
C THR A 43 7.48 -15.35 5.04
N GLU A 44 8.31 -15.09 6.04
CA GLU A 44 8.29 -15.75 7.34
C GLU A 44 8.53 -14.73 8.45
N VAL A 45 7.69 -14.74 9.46
CA VAL A 45 7.73 -13.83 10.62
C VAL A 45 7.67 -14.65 11.90
N VAL A 46 8.67 -14.50 12.78
CA VAL A 46 8.63 -15.06 14.14
C VAL A 46 8.42 -13.91 15.10
N LEU A 47 7.26 -13.88 15.74
CA LEU A 47 6.92 -12.81 16.67
C LEU A 47 7.58 -13.05 18.02
N ASN A 48 8.04 -11.95 18.65
CA ASN A 48 8.68 -11.97 19.96
C ASN A 48 8.14 -10.83 20.82
N GLU A 49 7.63 -11.16 22.00
CA GLU A 49 7.07 -10.19 22.93
C GLU A 49 8.05 -9.06 23.32
N GLN A 50 9.33 -9.35 23.41
CA GLN A 50 10.35 -8.34 23.75
C GLN A 50 10.47 -7.24 22.68
N ALA A 51 10.04 -7.54 21.45
CA ALA A 51 10.02 -6.63 20.31
C ALA A 51 8.58 -6.16 19.96
N HIS A 52 7.66 -6.15 20.92
CA HIS A 52 6.22 -5.94 20.71
C HIS A 52 5.88 -4.66 19.92
N ALA A 53 6.66 -3.60 20.07
CA ALA A 53 6.46 -2.33 19.38
C ALA A 53 7.13 -2.25 18.00
N ASP A 54 7.98 -3.22 17.66
CA ASP A 54 8.71 -3.23 16.38
C ASP A 54 7.76 -3.61 15.23
N ASP A 55 8.12 -3.17 14.03
CA ASP A 55 7.42 -3.54 12.81
C ASP A 55 7.58 -5.03 12.50
N ALA A 56 6.49 -5.77 12.50
CA ALA A 56 6.48 -7.20 12.20
C ALA A 56 6.38 -7.47 10.70
N LEU A 57 5.35 -6.92 10.08
CA LEU A 57 4.98 -7.19 8.68
C LEU A 57 4.40 -5.95 8.03
N GLU A 58 4.75 -5.75 6.79
CA GLU A 58 4.11 -4.80 5.88
C GLU A 58 3.65 -5.53 4.62
N LEU A 59 2.39 -5.33 4.25
CA LEU A 59 1.83 -5.68 2.96
C LEU A 59 1.70 -4.39 2.16
N SER A 60 2.32 -4.32 1.00
CA SER A 60 2.28 -3.14 0.12
C SER A 60 1.80 -3.53 -1.27
N TRP A 61 1.22 -2.57 -2.00
CA TRP A 61 0.69 -2.86 -3.33
C TRP A 61 0.81 -1.70 -4.30
N THR A 62 0.79 -2.03 -5.58
CA THR A 62 0.72 -1.08 -6.69
C THR A 62 -0.71 -0.59 -6.88
N THR A 63 -0.90 0.47 -7.63
CA THR A 63 -2.23 1.08 -7.83
C THR A 63 -3.23 0.18 -8.55
N GLY A 64 -2.78 -0.74 -9.39
CA GLY A 64 -3.67 -1.38 -10.36
C GLY A 64 -4.10 -0.41 -11.47
N THR A 65 -5.04 -0.81 -12.29
CA THR A 65 -5.56 0.02 -13.39
C THR A 65 -6.93 0.59 -13.10
N ASN A 66 -7.17 1.85 -13.45
CA ASN A 66 -8.51 2.45 -13.49
C ASN A 66 -9.15 2.37 -14.89
N TYR A 67 -8.54 1.59 -15.80
CA TYR A 67 -8.99 1.41 -17.18
C TYR A 67 -9.13 2.71 -17.99
N GLY A 68 -8.36 3.74 -17.61
CA GLY A 68 -8.42 5.06 -18.26
C GLY A 68 -9.69 5.87 -17.99
N THR A 69 -10.50 5.47 -17.01
CA THR A 69 -11.76 6.14 -16.67
C THR A 69 -11.57 7.45 -15.89
N GLY A 70 -10.40 7.63 -15.26
CA GLY A 70 -10.16 8.72 -14.30
C GLY A 70 -10.84 8.51 -12.94
N ASN A 71 -11.61 7.43 -12.75
CA ASN A 71 -12.26 7.10 -11.49
C ASN A 71 -11.28 6.60 -10.45
N LYS A 72 -11.65 6.75 -9.17
CA LYS A 72 -10.87 6.27 -8.03
C LYS A 72 -10.88 4.75 -7.98
N ILE A 73 -9.76 4.20 -7.53
CA ILE A 73 -9.61 2.77 -7.21
C ILE A 73 -9.77 2.62 -5.70
N SER A 74 -10.60 1.67 -5.27
CA SER A 74 -10.79 1.30 -3.87
C SER A 74 -10.19 -0.08 -3.62
N TYR A 75 -9.54 -0.27 -2.48
CA TYR A 75 -8.84 -1.49 -2.12
C TYR A 75 -9.47 -2.16 -0.92
N THR A 76 -9.62 -3.47 -0.99
CA THR A 76 -9.99 -4.32 0.15
C THR A 76 -8.92 -5.40 0.31
N LEU A 77 -8.32 -5.46 1.49
CA LEU A 77 -7.29 -6.44 1.86
C LEU A 77 -7.87 -7.42 2.87
N GLU A 78 -7.79 -8.68 2.55
CA GLU A 78 -8.28 -9.79 3.38
C GLU A 78 -7.16 -10.79 3.66
N LEU A 79 -7.13 -11.35 4.86
CA LEU A 79 -6.22 -12.42 5.25
C LEU A 79 -7.02 -13.67 5.60
N THR A 80 -6.52 -14.84 5.20
CA THR A 80 -7.07 -16.13 5.58
C THR A 80 -5.98 -17.17 5.83
N LYS A 81 -6.32 -18.29 6.46
CA LYS A 81 -5.40 -19.43 6.53
C LYS A 81 -5.22 -20.01 5.13
N THR A 82 -3.98 -20.34 4.76
CA THR A 82 -3.69 -20.94 3.45
C THR A 82 -4.54 -22.18 3.21
N GLY A 83 -5.17 -22.24 2.03
CA GLY A 83 -6.07 -23.32 1.65
C GLY A 83 -7.54 -23.11 2.05
N SER A 84 -7.88 -21.98 2.67
CA SER A 84 -9.26 -21.54 2.87
C SER A 84 -9.74 -20.70 1.68
N ASP A 85 -11.06 -20.58 1.51
CA ASP A 85 -11.68 -19.88 0.38
C ASP A 85 -12.03 -18.42 0.67
N PHE A 86 -11.44 -17.81 1.70
CA PHE A 86 -11.74 -16.47 2.21
C PHE A 86 -13.16 -16.27 2.78
N ALA A 87 -13.90 -17.36 3.08
CA ALA A 87 -15.24 -17.24 3.65
C ALA A 87 -15.22 -16.61 5.05
N ASP A 88 -14.18 -16.94 5.86
CA ASP A 88 -13.96 -16.41 7.22
C ASP A 88 -12.66 -15.59 7.25
N SER A 89 -12.49 -14.68 6.29
CA SER A 89 -11.29 -13.84 6.21
C SER A 89 -11.29 -12.73 7.26
N TYR A 90 -10.09 -12.36 7.70
CA TYR A 90 -9.86 -11.13 8.44
C TYR A 90 -9.77 -9.97 7.45
N VAL A 91 -10.71 -9.03 7.51
CA VAL A 91 -10.68 -7.83 6.68
C VAL A 91 -9.70 -6.83 7.30
N ALA A 92 -8.53 -6.72 6.70
CA ALA A 92 -7.42 -5.87 7.17
C ALA A 92 -7.59 -4.41 6.72
N VAL A 93 -8.12 -4.21 5.51
CA VAL A 93 -8.44 -2.91 4.91
C VAL A 93 -9.76 -3.05 4.16
N GLU A 94 -10.67 -2.11 4.33
CA GLU A 94 -11.98 -2.12 3.68
C GLU A 94 -12.21 -0.84 2.88
N ASN A 95 -12.39 -1.00 1.56
CA ASN A 95 -12.73 0.09 0.62
C ASN A 95 -11.84 1.34 0.73
N ALA A 96 -10.57 1.18 1.11
CA ALA A 96 -9.63 2.28 1.24
C ALA A 96 -9.29 2.89 -0.12
N VAL A 97 -9.10 4.20 -0.15
CA VAL A 97 -8.71 4.97 -1.34
C VAL A 97 -7.41 5.68 -1.03
N GLN A 98 -6.44 5.62 -1.96
CA GLN A 98 -5.11 6.23 -1.79
C GLN A 98 -4.29 5.65 -0.62
N GLU A 99 -4.58 4.44 -0.22
CA GLU A 99 -3.73 3.64 0.67
C GLU A 99 -3.09 2.53 -0.14
N TYR A 100 -1.77 2.33 0.05
CA TYR A 100 -0.99 1.38 -0.72
C TYR A 100 -0.16 0.46 0.16
N SER A 101 -0.42 0.47 1.47
CA SER A 101 0.20 -0.45 2.42
C SER A 101 -0.67 -0.68 3.65
N TRP A 102 -0.45 -1.84 4.26
CA TRP A 102 -0.97 -2.21 5.57
C TRP A 102 0.20 -2.72 6.40
N LYS A 103 0.46 -2.08 7.53
CA LYS A 103 1.61 -2.34 8.39
C LYS A 103 1.15 -2.67 9.79
N LYS A 104 1.79 -3.67 10.40
CA LYS A 104 1.49 -4.10 11.75
C LYS A 104 2.75 -4.29 12.58
N SER A 105 2.67 -3.87 13.84
CA SER A 105 3.67 -4.20 14.85
C SER A 105 3.57 -5.66 15.27
N VAL A 106 4.58 -6.12 15.99
CA VAL A 106 4.61 -7.48 16.55
C VAL A 106 3.39 -7.76 17.44
N GLU A 107 3.02 -6.82 18.32
CA GLU A 107 1.85 -6.95 19.20
C GLU A 107 0.55 -7.01 18.40
N GLU A 108 0.32 -6.06 17.51
CA GLU A 108 -0.90 -5.99 16.70
C GLU A 108 -1.10 -7.25 15.84
N LEU A 109 -0.01 -7.74 15.23
CA LEU A 109 -0.08 -8.95 14.41
C LEU A 109 -0.33 -10.20 15.26
N ASN A 110 0.29 -10.30 16.45
CA ASN A 110 0.04 -11.39 17.38
C ASN A 110 -1.42 -11.41 17.86
N ASP A 111 -2.01 -10.24 18.12
CA ASP A 111 -3.41 -10.11 18.50
C ASP A 111 -4.36 -10.60 17.40
N ILE A 112 -4.09 -10.26 16.15
CA ILE A 112 -4.85 -10.77 15.00
C ILE A 112 -4.74 -12.29 14.92
N LEU A 113 -3.55 -12.87 15.06
CA LEU A 113 -3.34 -14.32 15.01
C LEU A 113 -4.13 -15.04 16.11
N ARG A 114 -4.09 -14.53 17.32
CA ARG A 114 -4.72 -15.16 18.48
C ARG A 114 -6.23 -14.98 18.47
N ASN A 115 -6.71 -13.76 18.25
CA ASN A 115 -8.12 -13.42 18.40
C ASN A 115 -8.97 -13.82 17.19
N HIS A 116 -8.42 -13.73 15.98
CA HIS A 116 -9.15 -14.07 14.77
C HIS A 116 -8.82 -15.49 14.28
N PHE A 117 -7.53 -15.85 14.20
CA PHE A 117 -7.12 -17.15 13.70
C PHE A 117 -6.99 -18.25 14.77
N GLY A 118 -7.15 -17.92 16.04
CA GLY A 118 -7.09 -18.88 17.15
C GLY A 118 -5.70 -19.47 17.39
N ALA A 119 -4.63 -18.75 17.05
CA ALA A 119 -3.25 -19.21 17.20
C ALA A 119 -2.88 -19.45 18.67
N THR A 120 -2.22 -20.56 18.94
CA THR A 120 -1.59 -20.83 20.22
C THR A 120 -0.12 -20.37 20.23
N ALA A 121 0.45 -20.23 21.42
CA ALA A 121 1.87 -19.82 21.54
C ALA A 121 2.82 -20.82 20.86
N GLY A 122 3.73 -20.31 20.05
CA GLY A 122 4.69 -21.11 19.28
C GLY A 122 4.09 -21.75 18.02
N GLU A 123 2.82 -21.58 17.78
CA GLU A 123 2.18 -22.09 16.56
C GLU A 123 2.55 -21.23 15.36
N ASN A 124 3.01 -21.89 14.28
CA ASN A 124 3.25 -21.26 12.99
C ASN A 124 1.99 -21.41 12.14
N ILE A 125 1.41 -20.28 11.73
CA ILE A 125 0.23 -20.24 10.86
C ILE A 125 0.64 -19.74 9.49
N SER A 126 0.33 -20.52 8.46
CA SER A 126 0.44 -20.10 7.07
C SER A 126 -0.79 -19.30 6.67
N LEU A 127 -0.56 -18.09 6.22
CA LEU A 127 -1.59 -17.14 5.80
C LEU A 127 -1.47 -16.82 4.31
N GLU A 128 -2.60 -16.54 3.71
CA GLU A 128 -2.73 -15.96 2.39
C GLU A 128 -3.43 -14.61 2.50
N ALA A 129 -2.86 -13.60 1.86
CA ALA A 129 -3.46 -12.29 1.72
C ALA A 129 -4.02 -12.12 0.31
N ARG A 130 -5.25 -11.60 0.20
CA ARG A 130 -5.90 -11.23 -1.05
C ARG A 130 -6.21 -9.75 -1.04
N LEU A 131 -5.69 -9.04 -2.04
CA LEU A 131 -6.04 -7.67 -2.32
C LEU A 131 -7.00 -7.63 -3.51
N THR A 132 -8.13 -6.99 -3.32
CA THR A 132 -9.11 -6.71 -4.37
C THR A 132 -9.17 -5.22 -4.63
N ALA A 133 -8.94 -4.81 -5.87
CA ALA A 133 -9.12 -3.44 -6.32
C ALA A 133 -10.38 -3.32 -7.18
N THR A 134 -11.21 -2.33 -6.87
CA THR A 134 -12.47 -2.02 -7.59
C THR A 134 -12.44 -0.58 -8.08
N VAL A 135 -13.00 -0.35 -9.25
CA VAL A 135 -13.13 0.99 -9.86
C VAL A 135 -14.60 1.38 -9.89
N THR A 136 -14.92 2.59 -9.45
CA THR A 136 -16.31 3.08 -9.48
C THR A 136 -16.90 2.96 -10.88
N GLU A 137 -18.15 2.49 -10.97
CA GLU A 137 -18.89 2.27 -12.22
C GLU A 137 -18.31 1.16 -13.14
N ARG A 138 -17.50 0.25 -12.57
CA ARG A 138 -16.98 -0.93 -13.28
C ARG A 138 -17.25 -2.19 -12.48
N ASP A 139 -17.67 -3.25 -13.15
CA ASP A 139 -17.93 -4.55 -12.53
C ASP A 139 -16.65 -5.40 -12.42
N GLU A 140 -15.62 -5.06 -13.22
CA GLU A 140 -14.36 -5.80 -13.23
C GLU A 140 -13.58 -5.54 -11.96
N LYS A 141 -13.09 -6.61 -11.34
CA LYS A 141 -12.23 -6.56 -10.17
C LYS A 141 -10.84 -7.03 -10.54
N GLN A 142 -9.84 -6.33 -10.02
CA GLN A 142 -8.46 -6.79 -10.07
C GLN A 142 -8.15 -7.47 -8.75
N VAL A 143 -7.44 -8.59 -8.80
CA VAL A 143 -7.09 -9.38 -7.61
C VAL A 143 -5.61 -9.73 -7.66
N SER A 144 -4.94 -9.58 -6.52
CA SER A 144 -3.57 -10.02 -6.31
C SER A 144 -3.48 -10.73 -4.97
N THR A 145 -2.69 -11.80 -4.90
CA THR A 145 -2.50 -12.58 -3.66
C THR A 145 -1.02 -12.72 -3.33
N THR A 146 -0.72 -12.85 -2.05
CA THR A 146 0.61 -13.21 -1.55
C THR A 146 0.46 -14.10 -0.32
N ALA A 147 1.44 -14.99 -0.09
CA ALA A 147 1.45 -15.90 1.04
C ALA A 147 2.64 -15.65 1.94
N PHE A 148 2.44 -15.84 3.24
CA PHE A 148 3.48 -15.74 4.27
C PHE A 148 3.11 -16.60 5.48
N SER A 149 4.05 -16.83 6.38
CA SER A 149 3.80 -17.55 7.62
C SER A 149 4.19 -16.71 8.83
N VAL A 150 3.45 -16.89 9.93
CA VAL A 150 3.69 -16.16 11.17
C VAL A 150 3.64 -17.10 12.35
N THR A 151 4.67 -17.03 13.21
CA THR A 151 4.71 -17.76 14.49
C THR A 151 4.28 -16.85 15.62
N ALA A 152 3.20 -17.23 16.32
CA ALA A 152 2.65 -16.46 17.43
C ALA A 152 3.45 -16.63 18.74
N TYR A 153 3.45 -15.62 19.61
CA TYR A 153 3.97 -15.72 20.96
C TYR A 153 2.86 -15.69 22.03
N ASN A 154 3.18 -16.11 23.26
CA ASN A 154 2.28 -15.99 24.40
C ASN A 154 2.57 -14.68 25.14
N PRO A 155 1.63 -13.68 25.14
CA PRO A 155 1.83 -12.48 25.95
C PRO A 155 2.01 -12.86 27.41
N LEU A 156 3.02 -12.30 28.06
CA LEU A 156 3.18 -12.45 29.51
C LEU A 156 1.98 -11.77 30.19
N THR A 157 1.11 -12.55 30.78
CA THR A 157 0.11 -12.02 31.69
C THR A 157 0.85 -11.48 32.92
N SER A 158 0.98 -10.15 33.04
CA SER A 158 1.46 -9.57 34.28
C SER A 158 0.40 -9.79 35.36
N THR A 159 0.55 -10.88 36.10
CA THR A 159 -0.18 -11.07 37.35
C THR A 159 0.40 -10.07 38.34
N LEU A 160 -0.23 -8.90 38.46
CA LEU A 160 0.02 -7.99 39.58
C LEU A 160 -0.46 -8.71 40.83
N TYR A 161 0.51 -9.09 41.65
CA TYR A 161 0.25 -9.50 43.07
C TYR A 161 0.15 -8.26 43.94
#